data_d9a6ebc0a42c9d280dba46203cd0d472
#
_entry.id   d9a6ebc0a42c9d280dba46203cd0d472
#
_cell.length_a   1.000
_cell.length_b   1.000
_cell.length_c   1.000
_cell.angle_alpha   90.00
_cell.angle_beta   90.00
_cell.angle_gamma   90.00
#
_symmetry.space_group_name_H-M   'P 1'
#
loop_
_entity.id
_entity.type
_entity.pdbx_description
1 polymer ?
#
loop_
_entity_poly.entity_id
_entity_poly.type
_entity_poly.pdbx_seq_one_letter_code
_entity_poly.pdbx_strand_id
1 'polypeptide(L)'
;QRLKELSICPADTKSILVVPLENNKELIGGITLTSKKNYIYTKKHLTLMSILASQAAVALTNAHLFDKTTQMAVTDGLTGLYNHTYLYSELKRQVRSVSNTGGIFSFIIIDVDHFKTYNDRYGHIVGDTILKNLADLLKKNVRDRDTIGRYGGEEFAIILPGIPSYEAIGIA
;
A
#
# COMPACT_ATOMS: atom_id res chain seq x y z
N GLN A 1 6.18 -3.28 -35.65
CA GLN A 1 7.36 -2.44 -35.37
C GLN A 1 7.31 -1.87 -33.94
N ARG A 2 6.22 -1.23 -33.50
CA ARG A 2 6.04 -0.65 -32.13
C ARG A 2 6.16 -1.65 -30.98
N LEU A 3 5.75 -2.92 -31.15
CA LEU A 3 5.84 -3.94 -30.08
C LEU A 3 7.28 -4.42 -29.82
N LYS A 4 8.19 -4.28 -30.79
CA LYS A 4 9.63 -4.58 -30.62
C LYS A 4 10.35 -3.50 -29.80
N GLU A 5 9.90 -2.24 -29.93
CA GLU A 5 10.48 -1.11 -29.19
C GLU A 5 10.15 -1.14 -27.68
N LEU A 6 9.06 -1.82 -27.28
CA LEU A 6 8.63 -1.96 -25.88
C LEU A 6 9.32 -3.13 -25.15
N SER A 7 10.31 -3.81 -25.75
CA SER A 7 10.99 -5.00 -25.18
C SER A 7 10.05 -6.14 -24.75
N ILE A 8 8.80 -6.15 -25.25
CA ILE A 8 7.79 -7.15 -24.91
C ILE A 8 7.96 -8.43 -25.72
N CYS A 9 8.66 -8.35 -26.87
CA CYS A 9 8.88 -9.48 -27.77
C CYS A 9 10.36 -9.84 -27.86
N PRO A 10 10.77 -11.11 -27.60
CA PRO A 10 12.11 -11.60 -27.91
C PRO A 10 12.49 -11.38 -29.38
N ALA A 11 13.78 -11.15 -29.65
CA ALA A 11 14.27 -10.77 -30.98
C ALA A 11 13.96 -11.79 -32.09
N ASP A 12 13.80 -13.07 -31.75
CA ASP A 12 13.54 -14.19 -32.64
C ASP A 12 12.05 -14.62 -32.72
N THR A 13 11.14 -13.75 -32.25
CA THR A 13 9.70 -14.00 -32.30
C THR A 13 9.20 -14.01 -33.75
N LYS A 14 8.52 -15.12 -34.13
CA LYS A 14 7.92 -15.34 -35.46
C LYS A 14 6.40 -15.33 -35.47
N SER A 15 5.75 -15.59 -34.32
CA SER A 15 4.31 -15.48 -34.13
C SER A 15 3.99 -14.80 -32.82
N ILE A 16 2.92 -14.03 -32.80
CA ILE A 16 2.42 -13.33 -31.62
C ILE A 16 0.92 -13.43 -31.56
N LEU A 17 0.38 -13.64 -30.36
CA LEU A 17 -1.01 -13.55 -30.02
C LEU A 17 -1.17 -12.58 -28.85
N VAL A 18 -1.98 -11.56 -28.99
CA VAL A 18 -2.27 -10.59 -27.93
C VAL A 18 -3.76 -10.63 -27.64
N VAL A 19 -4.11 -10.74 -26.37
CA VAL A 19 -5.50 -10.68 -25.89
C VAL A 19 -5.60 -9.64 -24.78
N PRO A 20 -6.62 -8.77 -24.81
CA PRO A 20 -6.82 -7.78 -23.76
C PRO A 20 -7.28 -8.43 -22.45
N LEU A 21 -6.89 -7.85 -21.32
CA LEU A 21 -7.47 -8.07 -20.01
C LEU A 21 -8.50 -6.97 -19.77
N GLU A 22 -9.76 -7.28 -20.00
CA GLU A 22 -10.88 -6.33 -19.87
C GLU A 22 -11.85 -6.79 -18.78
N ASN A 23 -12.27 -5.85 -17.93
CA ASN A 23 -13.37 -6.04 -17.00
C ASN A 23 -14.33 -4.84 -17.12
N ASN A 24 -15.64 -5.10 -17.33
CA ASN A 24 -16.68 -4.09 -17.51
C ASN A 24 -16.33 -3.01 -18.54
N LYS A 25 -15.70 -3.38 -19.67
CA LYS A 25 -15.23 -2.49 -20.76
C LYS A 25 -14.02 -1.61 -20.36
N GLU A 26 -13.46 -1.80 -19.20
CA GLU A 26 -12.21 -1.14 -18.80
C GLU A 26 -11.02 -2.04 -19.15
N LEU A 27 -10.05 -1.51 -19.88
CA LEU A 27 -8.82 -2.20 -20.25
C LEU A 27 -7.83 -2.12 -19.08
N ILE A 28 -7.58 -3.26 -18.41
CA ILE A 28 -6.66 -3.36 -17.27
C ILE A 28 -5.24 -3.67 -17.75
N GLY A 29 -5.11 -4.40 -18.87
CA GLY A 29 -3.82 -4.82 -19.40
C GLY A 29 -3.95 -5.74 -20.61
N GLY A 30 -2.95 -6.56 -20.86
CA GLY A 30 -2.99 -7.53 -21.96
C GLY A 30 -2.09 -8.74 -21.69
N ILE A 31 -2.46 -9.87 -22.25
CA ILE A 31 -1.63 -11.08 -22.27
C ILE A 31 -1.03 -11.22 -23.66
N THR A 32 0.29 -11.37 -23.72
CA THR A 32 1.02 -11.56 -24.95
C THR A 32 1.68 -12.95 -24.95
N LEU A 33 1.37 -13.74 -25.95
CA LEU A 33 2.05 -15.01 -26.23
C LEU A 33 2.96 -14.84 -27.44
N THR A 34 4.19 -15.29 -27.33
CA THR A 34 5.17 -15.26 -28.42
C THR A 34 5.66 -16.66 -28.76
N SER A 35 6.04 -16.88 -30.01
CA SER A 35 6.65 -18.14 -30.45
C SER A 35 7.74 -17.91 -31.50
N LYS A 36 8.75 -18.77 -31.49
CA LYS A 36 9.80 -18.85 -32.52
C LYS A 36 9.36 -19.62 -33.77
N LYS A 37 8.16 -20.24 -33.75
CA LYS A 37 7.59 -20.94 -34.90
C LYS A 37 6.60 -20.02 -35.63
N ASN A 38 6.55 -20.14 -36.95
CA ASN A 38 5.59 -19.39 -37.78
C ASN A 38 4.19 -19.97 -37.63
N TYR A 39 3.16 -19.12 -37.73
CA TYR A 39 1.75 -19.47 -37.87
C TYR A 39 1.21 -20.45 -36.82
N ILE A 40 1.76 -20.42 -35.60
CA ILE A 40 1.38 -21.39 -34.53
C ILE A 40 0.02 -21.06 -33.92
N TYR A 41 -0.38 -19.78 -33.90
CA TYR A 41 -1.61 -19.36 -33.26
C TYR A 41 -2.80 -19.44 -34.20
N THR A 42 -3.86 -20.13 -33.77
CA THR A 42 -5.12 -20.35 -34.48
C THR A 42 -6.28 -19.63 -33.78
N LYS A 43 -7.46 -19.60 -34.43
CA LYS A 43 -8.70 -19.09 -33.80
C LYS A 43 -9.03 -19.82 -32.50
N LYS A 44 -8.74 -21.12 -32.40
CA LYS A 44 -8.94 -21.90 -31.18
C LYS A 44 -8.06 -21.39 -30.03
N HIS A 45 -6.79 -21.07 -30.31
CA HIS A 45 -5.89 -20.47 -29.33
C HIS A 45 -6.38 -19.09 -28.87
N LEU A 46 -6.86 -18.26 -29.82
CA LEU A 46 -7.45 -16.96 -29.49
C LEU A 46 -8.65 -17.10 -28.55
N THR A 47 -9.60 -18.00 -28.88
CA THR A 47 -10.79 -18.23 -28.04
C THR A 47 -10.42 -18.70 -26.62
N LEU A 48 -9.50 -19.66 -26.50
CA LEU A 48 -9.05 -20.16 -25.20
C LEU A 48 -8.35 -19.06 -24.39
N MET A 49 -7.47 -18.29 -25.04
CA MET A 49 -6.76 -17.20 -24.38
C MET A 49 -7.70 -16.05 -24.00
N SER A 50 -8.73 -15.77 -24.78
CA SER A 50 -9.74 -14.75 -24.42
C SER A 50 -10.54 -15.17 -23.19
N ILE A 51 -10.88 -16.44 -23.05
CA ILE A 51 -11.54 -16.97 -21.84
C ILE A 51 -10.62 -16.82 -20.63
N LEU A 52 -9.35 -17.25 -20.74
CA LEU A 52 -8.38 -17.13 -19.67
C LEU A 52 -8.11 -15.65 -19.29
N ALA A 53 -8.01 -14.77 -20.31
CA ALA A 53 -7.81 -13.34 -20.11
C ALA A 53 -9.00 -12.72 -19.36
N SER A 54 -10.23 -13.10 -19.69
CA SER A 54 -11.41 -12.63 -18.97
C SER A 54 -11.41 -13.07 -17.50
N GLN A 55 -11.09 -14.33 -17.22
CA GLN A 55 -10.99 -14.83 -15.84
C GLN A 55 -9.85 -14.14 -15.07
N ALA A 56 -8.69 -13.94 -15.70
CA ALA A 56 -7.57 -13.24 -15.12
C ALA A 56 -7.91 -11.77 -14.81
N ALA A 57 -8.62 -11.08 -15.70
CA ALA A 57 -9.06 -9.71 -15.49
C ALA A 57 -9.98 -9.58 -14.26
N VAL A 58 -10.95 -10.49 -14.10
CA VAL A 58 -11.83 -10.53 -12.92
C VAL A 58 -11.00 -10.77 -11.65
N ALA A 59 -10.10 -11.76 -11.66
CA ALA A 59 -9.27 -12.07 -10.50
C ALA A 59 -8.36 -10.87 -10.09
N LEU A 60 -7.74 -10.20 -11.05
CA LEU A 60 -6.91 -9.02 -10.81
C LEU A 60 -7.73 -7.85 -10.24
N THR A 61 -8.92 -7.61 -10.80
CA THR A 61 -9.81 -6.58 -10.28
C THR A 61 -10.24 -6.87 -8.85
N ASN A 62 -10.60 -8.11 -8.54
CA ASN A 62 -10.99 -8.51 -7.19
C ASN A 62 -9.82 -8.37 -6.20
N ALA A 63 -8.61 -8.77 -6.58
CA ALA A 63 -7.41 -8.58 -5.76
C ALA A 63 -7.14 -7.09 -5.50
N HIS A 64 -7.22 -6.25 -6.52
CA HIS A 64 -7.03 -4.80 -6.37
C HIS A 64 -8.09 -4.16 -5.46
N LEU A 65 -9.36 -4.54 -5.59
CA LEU A 65 -10.44 -4.07 -4.72
C LEU A 65 -10.24 -4.53 -3.27
N PHE A 66 -9.79 -5.77 -3.07
CA PHE A 66 -9.47 -6.30 -1.74
C PHE A 66 -8.33 -5.51 -1.09
N ASP A 67 -7.23 -5.27 -1.82
CA ASP A 67 -6.11 -4.47 -1.32
C ASP A 67 -6.55 -3.05 -0.96
N LYS A 68 -7.35 -2.41 -1.82
CA LYS A 68 -7.87 -1.06 -1.57
C LYS A 68 -8.77 -1.00 -0.34
N THR A 69 -9.66 -1.99 -0.17
CA THR A 69 -10.54 -2.08 1.02
C THR A 69 -9.72 -2.32 2.28
N THR A 70 -8.70 -3.16 2.20
CA THR A 70 -7.80 -3.44 3.33
C THR A 70 -7.01 -2.18 3.71
N GLN A 71 -6.45 -1.45 2.75
CA GLN A 71 -5.76 -0.19 3.01
C GLN A 71 -6.71 0.84 3.65
N MET A 72 -7.93 1.01 3.15
CA MET A 72 -8.93 1.91 3.75
C MET A 72 -9.33 1.49 5.17
N ALA A 73 -9.28 0.19 5.48
CA ALA A 73 -9.60 -0.32 6.81
C ALA A 73 -8.48 -0.10 7.84
N VAL A 74 -7.21 0.10 7.41
CA VAL A 74 -6.05 0.18 8.31
C VAL A 74 -5.36 1.53 8.32
N THR A 75 -5.66 2.45 7.37
CA THR A 75 -5.04 3.78 7.28
C THR A 75 -6.00 4.90 7.66
N ASP A 76 -5.45 6.02 8.14
CA ASP A 76 -6.15 7.28 8.36
C ASP A 76 -6.27 8.05 7.04
N GLY A 77 -7.49 8.46 6.68
CA GLY A 77 -7.78 9.08 5.39
C GLY A 77 -7.18 10.48 5.20
N LEU A 78 -6.79 11.18 6.28
CA LEU A 78 -6.19 12.50 6.21
C LEU A 78 -4.66 12.42 6.04
N THR A 79 -4.02 11.60 6.87
CA THR A 79 -2.56 11.56 7.02
C THR A 79 -1.89 10.42 6.24
N GLY A 80 -2.66 9.39 5.82
CA GLY A 80 -2.12 8.20 5.17
C GLY A 80 -1.26 7.32 6.07
N LEU A 81 -1.18 7.62 7.38
CA LEU A 81 -0.58 6.76 8.39
C LEU A 81 -1.56 5.65 8.80
N TYR A 82 -1.10 4.69 9.60
CA TYR A 82 -2.02 3.72 10.19
C TYR A 82 -3.06 4.41 11.08
N ASN A 83 -4.30 3.89 11.06
CA ASN A 83 -5.36 4.39 11.92
C ASN A 83 -5.29 3.79 13.33
N HIS A 84 -6.10 4.32 14.24
CA HIS A 84 -6.19 3.86 15.63
C HIS A 84 -6.44 2.34 15.74
N THR A 85 -7.32 1.78 14.93
CA THR A 85 -7.68 0.35 14.99
C THR A 85 -6.47 -0.54 14.68
N TYR A 86 -5.71 -0.19 13.64
CA TYR A 86 -4.49 -0.92 13.29
C TYR A 86 -3.40 -0.76 14.37
N LEU A 87 -3.15 0.48 14.83
CA LEU A 87 -2.21 0.75 15.93
C LEU A 87 -2.50 -0.10 17.16
N TYR A 88 -3.77 -0.16 17.57
CA TYR A 88 -4.17 -0.93 18.74
C TYR A 88 -3.96 -2.44 18.56
N SER A 89 -4.25 -2.96 17.37
CA SER A 89 -4.02 -4.36 17.04
C SER A 89 -2.52 -4.70 17.06
N GLU A 90 -1.70 -3.81 16.52
CA GLU A 90 -0.25 -3.97 16.49
C GLU A 90 0.37 -3.86 17.88
N LEU A 91 -0.09 -2.91 18.70
CA LEU A 91 0.34 -2.80 20.11
C LEU A 91 0.05 -4.09 20.88
N LYS A 92 -1.16 -4.65 20.72
CA LYS A 92 -1.50 -5.95 21.34
C LYS A 92 -0.58 -7.07 20.84
N ARG A 93 -0.23 -7.07 19.56
CA ARG A 93 0.69 -8.05 18.98
C ARG A 93 2.08 -7.93 19.60
N GLN A 94 2.61 -6.71 19.76
CA GLN A 94 3.90 -6.46 20.38
C GLN A 94 3.92 -6.88 21.86
N VAL A 95 2.90 -6.53 22.65
CA VAL A 95 2.77 -6.96 24.04
C VAL A 95 2.81 -8.49 24.16
N ARG A 96 2.06 -9.21 23.33
CA ARG A 96 2.07 -10.69 23.33
C ARG A 96 3.43 -11.25 22.93
N SER A 97 4.07 -10.68 21.91
CA SER A 97 5.39 -11.11 21.45
C SER A 97 6.41 -11.00 22.55
N VAL A 98 6.50 -9.83 23.20
CA VAL A 98 7.44 -9.57 24.30
C VAL A 98 7.18 -10.50 25.49
N SER A 99 5.92 -10.73 25.84
CA SER A 99 5.55 -11.66 26.93
C SER A 99 6.03 -13.10 26.66
N ASN A 100 6.07 -13.51 25.39
CA ASN A 100 6.46 -14.88 25.01
C ASN A 100 7.96 -15.03 24.76
N THR A 101 8.65 -14.00 24.27
CA THR A 101 10.05 -14.09 23.82
C THR A 101 11.04 -13.35 24.72
N GLY A 102 10.55 -12.56 25.69
CA GLY A 102 11.40 -11.74 26.57
C GLY A 102 12.01 -10.52 25.88
N GLY A 103 11.49 -10.09 24.72
CA GLY A 103 11.94 -8.90 24.00
C GLY A 103 11.51 -7.60 24.68
N ILE A 104 11.78 -6.48 24.01
CA ILE A 104 11.36 -5.13 24.43
C ILE A 104 10.75 -4.38 23.25
N PHE A 105 9.93 -3.39 23.54
CA PHE A 105 9.50 -2.37 22.59
C PHE A 105 9.21 -1.06 23.34
N SER A 106 9.26 0.06 22.64
CA SER A 106 8.81 1.35 23.15
C SER A 106 7.55 1.80 22.44
N PHE A 107 6.72 2.53 23.14
CA PHE A 107 5.51 3.16 22.63
C PHE A 107 5.57 4.65 22.93
N ILE A 108 5.47 5.48 21.89
CA ILE A 108 5.51 6.94 22.00
C ILE A 108 4.13 7.45 21.61
N ILE A 109 3.59 8.37 22.38
CA ILE A 109 2.40 9.17 22.04
C ILE A 109 2.87 10.60 21.83
N ILE A 110 2.40 11.21 20.76
CA ILE A 110 2.71 12.59 20.36
C ILE A 110 1.38 13.33 20.24
N ASP A 111 1.30 14.51 20.84
CA ASP A 111 0.13 15.39 20.75
C ASP A 111 0.56 16.74 20.19
N VAL A 112 -0.28 17.38 19.36
CA VAL A 112 0.02 18.71 18.80
C VAL A 112 -0.51 19.79 19.75
N ASP A 113 0.40 20.43 20.48
CA ASP A 113 0.08 21.47 21.43
C ASP A 113 -0.78 22.58 20.83
N HIS A 114 -1.85 22.93 21.55
CA HIS A 114 -2.76 24.02 21.19
C HIS A 114 -3.44 23.88 19.81
N PHE A 115 -3.56 22.68 19.27
CA PHE A 115 -4.10 22.45 17.93
C PHE A 115 -5.50 23.03 17.74
N LYS A 116 -6.37 22.92 18.74
CA LYS A 116 -7.71 23.53 18.70
C LYS A 116 -7.62 25.05 18.53
N THR A 117 -6.77 25.73 19.32
CA THR A 117 -6.58 27.19 19.23
C THR A 117 -6.06 27.59 17.86
N TYR A 118 -5.20 26.75 17.27
CA TYR A 118 -4.69 26.98 15.94
C TYR A 118 -5.79 26.86 14.87
N ASN A 119 -6.65 25.83 14.98
CA ASN A 119 -7.81 25.66 14.09
C ASN A 119 -8.79 26.82 14.20
N ASP A 120 -9.08 27.27 15.42
CA ASP A 120 -9.99 28.40 15.67
C ASP A 120 -9.46 29.71 15.04
N ARG A 121 -8.14 29.87 14.96
CA ARG A 121 -7.49 31.07 14.39
C ARG A 121 -7.31 31.00 12.88
N TYR A 122 -6.94 29.85 12.32
CA TYR A 122 -6.51 29.72 10.92
C TYR A 122 -7.43 28.83 10.07
N GLY A 123 -8.42 28.19 10.68
CA GLY A 123 -9.36 27.29 10.03
C GLY A 123 -8.86 25.85 9.91
N HIS A 124 -9.80 24.92 9.82
CA HIS A 124 -9.53 23.47 9.78
C HIS A 124 -8.67 23.03 8.59
N ILE A 125 -8.78 23.69 7.42
CA ILE A 125 -7.98 23.35 6.23
C ILE A 125 -6.48 23.53 6.50
N VAL A 126 -6.12 24.58 7.26
CA VAL A 126 -4.73 24.83 7.64
C VAL A 126 -4.27 23.83 8.69
N GLY A 127 -5.13 23.49 9.65
CA GLY A 127 -4.89 22.43 10.61
C GLY A 127 -4.66 21.06 9.96
N ASP A 128 -5.48 20.70 8.99
CA ASP A 128 -5.30 19.47 8.21
C ASP A 128 -3.94 19.42 7.48
N THR A 129 -3.48 20.57 6.99
CA THR A 129 -2.16 20.69 6.36
C THR A 129 -1.04 20.46 7.37
N ILE A 130 -1.17 20.96 8.60
CA ILE A 130 -0.19 20.70 9.68
C ILE A 130 -0.13 19.20 10.00
N LEU A 131 -1.29 18.56 10.18
CA LEU A 131 -1.33 17.13 10.48
C LEU A 131 -0.69 16.29 9.37
N LYS A 132 -0.91 16.64 8.09
CA LYS A 132 -0.25 15.98 6.95
C LYS A 132 1.27 16.17 6.97
N ASN A 133 1.73 17.40 7.18
CA ASN A 133 3.16 17.71 7.24
C ASN A 133 3.85 17.00 8.41
N LEU A 134 3.20 16.94 9.57
CA LEU A 134 3.70 16.21 10.73
C LEU A 134 3.77 14.70 10.42
N ALA A 135 2.73 14.13 9.82
CA ALA A 135 2.72 12.73 9.41
C ALA A 135 3.87 12.39 8.46
N ASP A 136 4.13 13.25 7.46
CA ASP A 136 5.24 13.08 6.51
C ASP A 136 6.60 13.20 7.21
N LEU A 137 6.74 14.12 8.16
CA LEU A 137 7.95 14.26 8.97
C LEU A 137 8.21 13.01 9.79
N LEU A 138 7.22 12.56 10.55
CA LEU A 138 7.33 11.37 11.37
C LEU A 138 7.67 10.13 10.53
N LYS A 139 7.00 9.96 9.38
CA LYS A 139 7.24 8.83 8.46
C LYS A 139 8.68 8.78 7.93
N LYS A 140 9.33 9.93 7.73
CA LYS A 140 10.72 10.00 7.27
C LYS A 140 11.75 9.66 8.36
N ASN A 141 11.35 9.75 9.63
CA ASN A 141 12.24 9.58 10.78
C ASN A 141 12.07 8.23 11.49
N VAL A 142 11.16 7.36 11.03
CA VAL A 142 10.99 6.01 11.57
C VAL A 142 11.52 4.95 10.59
N ARG A 143 11.84 3.75 11.10
CA ARG A 143 12.33 2.63 10.29
C ARG A 143 11.16 1.83 9.71
N ASP A 144 11.40 1.04 8.66
CA ASP A 144 10.37 0.18 8.03
C ASP A 144 9.70 -0.79 9.01
N ARG A 145 10.41 -1.21 10.06
CA ARG A 145 9.89 -2.11 11.10
C ARG A 145 9.08 -1.41 12.19
N ASP A 146 9.16 -0.09 12.25
CA ASP A 146 8.43 0.71 13.23
C ASP A 146 7.00 0.95 12.70
N THR A 147 6.05 1.02 13.61
CA THR A 147 4.66 1.28 13.23
C THR A 147 4.27 2.66 13.71
N ILE A 148 3.83 3.50 12.77
CA ILE A 148 3.37 4.86 13.06
C ILE A 148 1.93 5.03 12.62
N GLY A 149 1.11 5.72 13.42
CA GLY A 149 -0.27 5.98 13.10
C GLY A 149 -0.84 7.20 13.79
N ARG A 150 -2.01 7.61 13.31
CA ARG A 150 -2.83 8.64 13.95
C ARG A 150 -3.70 7.97 15.00
N TYR A 151 -3.47 8.34 16.26
CA TYR A 151 -4.14 7.75 17.41
C TYR A 151 -5.47 8.44 17.70
N GLY A 152 -5.53 9.77 17.55
CA GLY A 152 -6.70 10.62 17.80
C GLY A 152 -6.82 11.75 16.78
N GLY A 153 -7.54 12.79 17.13
CA GLY A 153 -7.73 13.97 16.28
C GLY A 153 -6.42 14.66 15.91
N GLU A 154 -5.61 14.96 16.91
CA GLU A 154 -4.31 15.63 16.81
C GLU A 154 -3.18 14.79 17.42
N GLU A 155 -3.50 13.55 17.78
CA GLU A 155 -2.59 12.62 18.44
C GLU A 155 -2.03 11.61 17.45
N PHE A 156 -0.73 11.35 17.57
CA PHE A 156 0.00 10.33 16.82
C PHE A 156 0.64 9.33 17.78
N ALA A 157 0.88 8.12 17.30
CA ALA A 157 1.59 7.13 18.09
C ALA A 157 2.60 6.35 17.26
N ILE A 158 3.71 5.96 17.89
CA ILE A 158 4.78 5.18 17.29
C ILE A 158 5.07 3.96 18.16
N ILE A 159 5.13 2.80 17.54
CA ILE A 159 5.57 1.54 18.15
C ILE A 159 6.95 1.22 17.61
N LEU A 160 7.92 1.05 18.51
CA LEU A 160 9.34 0.83 18.20
C LEU A 160 9.79 -0.55 18.71
N PRO A 161 9.66 -1.62 17.91
CA PRO A 161 10.09 -2.95 18.32
C PRO A 161 11.60 -3.03 18.54
N GLY A 162 12.01 -3.65 19.65
CA GLY A 162 13.41 -3.85 20.02
C GLY A 162 14.15 -2.60 20.47
N ILE A 163 13.45 -1.48 20.73
CA ILE A 163 14.03 -0.22 21.20
C ILE A 163 13.68 -0.03 22.68
N PRO A 164 14.68 0.14 23.57
CA PRO A 164 14.44 0.50 24.95
C PRO A 164 14.05 1.97 25.10
N SER A 165 13.39 2.32 26.21
CA SER A 165 12.85 3.66 26.45
C SER A 165 13.90 4.77 26.37
N TYR A 166 15.12 4.52 26.83
CA TYR A 166 16.20 5.54 26.79
C TYR A 166 16.68 5.86 25.37
N GLU A 167 16.61 4.92 24.42
CA GLU A 167 16.88 5.16 23.01
C GLU A 167 15.69 5.83 22.31
N ALA A 168 14.46 5.46 22.71
CA ALA A 168 13.24 6.02 22.16
C ALA A 168 13.11 7.52 22.39
N ILE A 169 13.64 8.05 23.51
CA ILE A 169 13.70 9.49 23.82
C ILE A 169 14.49 10.26 22.74
N GLY A 170 15.50 9.65 22.14
CA GLY A 170 16.29 10.30 21.08
C GLY A 170 15.61 10.27 19.69
N ILE A 171 14.48 9.54 19.56
CA ILE A 171 13.69 9.43 18.34
C ILE A 171 12.48 10.39 18.41
N ALA A 172 11.98 10.67 19.62
CA ALA A 172 10.87 11.56 19.88
C ALA A 172 11.29 13.03 19.80
#